data_be9f3b1210f5430e69da3c8e5c9b8eaa
#
_entry.id   be9f3b1210f5430e69da3c8e5c9b8eaa
#
_cell.length_a   1.000
_cell.length_b   1.000
_cell.length_c   1.000
_cell.angle_alpha   90.00
_cell.angle_beta   90.00
_cell.angle_gamma   90.00
#
_symmetry.space_group_name_H-M   'P 1'
#
loop_
_entity.id
_entity.type
_entity.pdbx_description
1 polymer ?
#
loop_
_entity_poly.entity_id
_entity_poly.type
_entity_poly.pdbx_seq_one_letter_code
_entity_poly.pdbx_strand_id
1 'polypeptide(L)'
;MILDEIAEKTRARVEEDKKQIPFFHMRNEAERLAAELPKGNRPKLFPFYQTLKSPGISFICEVKKASPSKGVIAEEFPYLEIAKEYEIAGASAISCLTEPYYFQGKDMYLKEITQHVTIPVLRKDFTIDPYMIYQARTLGASA
;
A
#
# COMPACT_ATOMS: atom_id res chain seq x y z
N MET A 1 4.11 15.95 19.06
CA MET A 1 2.84 15.20 18.83
C MET A 1 3.16 13.86 18.19
N ILE A 2 2.29 12.88 18.36
CA ILE A 2 2.52 11.52 17.81
C ILE A 2 2.80 11.53 16.29
N LEU A 3 2.16 12.41 15.56
CA LEU A 3 2.36 12.56 14.12
C LEU A 3 3.79 12.99 13.77
N ASP A 4 4.35 13.91 14.54
CA ASP A 4 5.74 14.37 14.34
C ASP A 4 6.73 13.23 14.59
N GLU A 5 6.50 12.43 15.62
CA GLU A 5 7.33 11.25 15.93
C GLU A 5 7.27 10.21 14.82
N ILE A 6 6.07 9.95 14.28
CA ILE A 6 5.89 9.02 13.16
C ILE A 6 6.61 9.56 11.92
N ALA A 7 6.47 10.86 11.62
CA ALA A 7 7.14 11.48 10.48
C ALA A 7 8.67 11.41 10.60
N GLU A 8 9.24 11.63 11.78
CA GLU A 8 10.68 11.51 12.02
C GLU A 8 11.17 10.07 11.80
N LYS A 9 10.47 9.08 12.37
CA LYS A 9 10.81 7.67 12.15
C LYS A 9 10.68 7.26 10.70
N THR A 10 9.65 7.76 10.01
CA THR A 10 9.46 7.51 8.57
C THR A 10 10.60 8.12 7.76
N ARG A 11 11.05 9.33 8.10
CA ARG A 11 12.19 9.97 7.43
C ARG A 11 13.46 9.12 7.58
N ALA A 12 13.76 8.67 8.81
CA ALA A 12 14.91 7.83 9.06
C ALA A 12 14.83 6.50 8.30
N ARG A 13 13.65 5.87 8.26
CA ARG A 13 13.40 4.64 7.48
C ARG A 13 13.67 4.86 5.99
N VAL A 14 13.13 5.92 5.41
CA VAL A 14 13.32 6.22 3.98
C VAL A 14 14.78 6.45 3.64
N GLU A 15 15.55 7.13 4.50
CA GLU A 15 16.99 7.30 4.28
C GLU A 15 17.75 5.97 4.34
N GLU A 16 17.33 5.04 5.19
CA GLU A 16 17.90 3.69 5.22
C GLU A 16 17.52 2.87 3.99
N ASP A 17 16.26 2.94 3.55
CA ASP A 17 15.78 2.28 2.34
C ASP A 17 16.57 2.77 1.10
N LYS A 18 16.84 4.07 1.00
CA LYS A 18 17.63 4.67 -0.08
C LYS A 18 19.08 4.17 -0.13
N LYS A 19 19.66 3.75 1.01
CA LYS A 19 20.98 3.12 1.02
C LYS A 19 20.95 1.71 0.44
N GLN A 20 19.85 0.98 0.66
CA GLN A 20 19.66 -0.37 0.11
C GLN A 20 19.33 -0.33 -1.39
N ILE A 21 18.37 0.51 -1.75
CA ILE A 21 17.95 0.74 -3.14
C ILE A 21 17.98 2.24 -3.40
N PRO A 22 18.99 2.77 -4.09
CA PRO A 22 19.07 4.20 -4.40
C PRO A 22 17.85 4.72 -5.15
N PHE A 23 17.51 5.99 -4.91
CA PHE A 23 16.32 6.65 -5.49
C PHE A 23 16.21 6.45 -7.01
N PHE A 24 17.31 6.58 -7.74
CA PHE A 24 17.32 6.40 -9.18
C PHE A 24 16.89 4.98 -9.59
N HIS A 25 17.36 3.96 -8.90
CA HIS A 25 16.98 2.58 -9.18
C HIS A 25 15.52 2.30 -8.84
N MET A 26 15.05 2.80 -7.71
CA MET A 26 13.64 2.68 -7.30
C MET A 26 12.72 3.33 -8.32
N ARG A 27 13.06 4.54 -8.76
CA ARG A 27 12.30 5.27 -9.77
C ARG A 27 12.27 4.54 -11.11
N ASN A 28 13.42 4.11 -11.62
CA ASN A 28 13.51 3.42 -12.90
C ASN A 28 12.68 2.12 -12.90
N GLU A 29 12.72 1.37 -11.83
CA GLU A 29 11.91 0.14 -11.71
C GLU A 29 10.41 0.45 -11.70
N ALA A 30 9.99 1.45 -10.95
CA ALA A 30 8.59 1.86 -10.92
C ALA A 30 8.10 2.37 -12.29
N GLU A 31 8.92 3.15 -13.00
CA GLU A 31 8.61 3.64 -14.35
C GLU A 31 8.56 2.49 -15.37
N ARG A 32 9.47 1.51 -15.28
CA ARG A 32 9.46 0.29 -16.09
C ARG A 32 8.15 -0.47 -15.90
N LEU A 33 7.76 -0.75 -14.66
CA LEU A 33 6.50 -1.42 -14.34
C LEU A 33 5.27 -0.64 -14.83
N ALA A 34 5.31 0.68 -14.80
CA ALA A 34 4.24 1.51 -15.35
C ALA A 34 4.15 1.42 -16.88
N ALA A 35 5.28 1.30 -17.57
CA ALA A 35 5.35 1.19 -19.03
C ALA A 35 4.89 -0.19 -19.55
N GLU A 36 5.01 -1.24 -18.75
CA GLU A 36 4.59 -2.61 -19.09
C GLU A 36 3.08 -2.82 -19.04
N LEU A 37 2.31 -1.85 -18.52
CA LEU A 37 0.86 -1.90 -18.55
C LEU A 37 0.37 -1.98 -20.01
N PRO A 38 -0.58 -2.88 -20.34
CA PRO A 38 -1.04 -3.09 -21.72
C PRO A 38 -1.52 -1.80 -22.39
N LYS A 39 -0.87 -1.41 -23.49
CA LYS A 39 -1.20 -0.17 -24.21
C LYS A 39 -2.56 -0.20 -24.92
N GLY A 40 -3.14 -1.40 -25.15
CA GLY A 40 -4.38 -1.60 -25.92
C GLY A 40 -5.66 -1.58 -25.11
N ASN A 41 -5.59 -1.85 -23.88
CA ASN A 41 -6.66 -1.66 -22.90
C ASN A 41 -6.04 -0.79 -21.81
N ARG A 42 -6.16 0.51 -21.93
CA ARG A 42 -5.89 1.38 -20.78
C ARG A 42 -7.05 1.24 -19.78
N PRO A 43 -7.35 0.01 -19.29
CA PRO A 43 -8.49 -0.18 -18.44
C PRO A 43 -8.23 0.48 -17.18
N LYS A 44 -7.28 1.09 -16.86
CA LYS A 44 -7.26 1.70 -15.55
C LYS A 44 -5.90 2.35 -15.28
N LEU A 45 -5.59 3.37 -16.06
CA LEU A 45 -4.84 4.46 -15.51
C LEU A 45 -5.58 4.83 -14.21
N PHE A 46 -4.90 4.71 -13.06
CA PHE A 46 -5.49 4.98 -11.74
C PHE A 46 -6.67 4.05 -11.35
N PRO A 47 -6.46 2.74 -11.23
CA PRO A 47 -7.55 1.79 -10.94
C PRO A 47 -8.25 2.09 -9.62
N PHE A 48 -7.56 2.53 -8.60
CA PHE A 48 -8.14 2.95 -7.31
C PHE A 48 -9.11 4.11 -7.51
N TYR A 49 -8.68 5.17 -8.20
CA TYR A 49 -9.54 6.32 -8.50
C TYR A 49 -10.77 5.92 -9.33
N GLN A 50 -10.58 5.12 -10.38
CA GLN A 50 -11.69 4.69 -11.24
C GLN A 50 -12.71 3.84 -10.47
N THR A 51 -12.25 3.00 -9.57
CA THR A 51 -13.12 2.20 -8.73
C THR A 51 -13.96 3.07 -7.81
N LEU A 52 -13.37 4.07 -7.16
CA LEU A 52 -14.11 4.99 -6.27
C LEU A 52 -15.06 5.93 -7.03
N LYS A 53 -14.77 6.20 -8.30
CA LYS A 53 -15.64 7.04 -9.15
C LYS A 53 -16.87 6.27 -9.69
N SER A 54 -16.92 4.96 -9.55
CA SER A 54 -18.05 4.14 -10.01
C SER A 54 -19.34 4.53 -9.27
N PRO A 55 -20.51 4.45 -9.92
CA PRO A 55 -21.78 4.73 -9.25
C PRO A 55 -22.02 3.82 -8.05
N GLY A 56 -22.67 4.36 -7.02
CA GLY A 56 -23.01 3.63 -5.81
C GLY A 56 -22.02 3.87 -4.67
N ILE A 57 -22.07 3.00 -3.67
CA ILE A 57 -21.18 3.07 -2.49
C ILE A 57 -19.99 2.16 -2.72
N SER A 58 -18.79 2.70 -2.54
CA SER A 58 -17.54 1.94 -2.57
C SER A 58 -17.06 1.68 -1.15
N PHE A 59 -16.69 0.43 -0.86
CA PHE A 59 -16.14 0.02 0.43
C PHE A 59 -14.62 -0.15 0.30
N ILE A 60 -13.88 0.60 1.11
CA ILE A 60 -12.44 0.40 1.30
C ILE A 60 -12.26 -0.36 2.61
N CYS A 61 -11.76 -1.59 2.54
CA CYS A 61 -11.51 -2.42 3.72
C CYS A 61 -10.04 -2.37 4.09
N GLU A 62 -9.76 -2.17 5.38
CA GLU A 62 -8.39 -1.95 5.86
C GLU A 62 -7.79 -3.20 6.50
N VAL A 63 -6.60 -3.58 6.02
CA VAL A 63 -5.75 -4.63 6.60
C VAL A 63 -4.77 -3.97 7.57
N LYS A 64 -5.03 -4.08 8.88
CA LYS A 64 -4.31 -3.40 9.95
C LYS A 64 -4.12 -4.29 11.17
N LYS A 65 -2.87 -4.52 11.59
CA LYS A 65 -2.52 -5.34 12.74
C LYS A 65 -2.62 -4.59 14.07
N ALA A 66 -2.18 -3.36 14.10
CA ALA A 66 -2.10 -2.54 15.31
C ALA A 66 -2.36 -1.06 15.02
N SER A 67 -2.62 -0.29 16.07
CA SER A 67 -2.69 1.18 16.00
C SER A 67 -2.24 1.83 17.30
N PRO A 68 -1.77 3.10 17.30
CA PRO A 68 -1.35 3.79 18.52
C PRO A 68 -2.46 3.87 19.59
N SER A 69 -3.71 4.00 19.17
CA SER A 69 -4.85 4.17 20.07
C SER A 69 -5.40 2.86 20.65
N LYS A 70 -5.21 1.72 19.96
CA LYS A 70 -5.80 0.42 20.35
C LYS A 70 -4.76 -0.65 20.63
N GLY A 71 -3.46 -0.37 20.39
CA GLY A 71 -2.41 -1.38 20.48
C GLY A 71 -2.58 -2.46 19.41
N VAL A 72 -2.20 -3.70 19.73
CA VAL A 72 -2.39 -4.85 18.84
C VAL A 72 -3.86 -5.19 18.75
N ILE A 73 -4.41 -5.20 17.54
CA ILE A 73 -5.82 -5.50 17.24
C ILE A 73 -5.98 -7.01 17.04
N ALA A 74 -5.01 -7.65 16.40
CA ALA A 74 -4.98 -9.08 16.16
C ALA A 74 -3.56 -9.63 16.39
N GLU A 75 -3.39 -10.51 17.36
CA GLU A 75 -2.09 -11.15 17.61
C GLU A 75 -1.72 -12.10 16.49
N GLU A 76 -2.64 -13.00 16.13
CA GLU A 76 -2.59 -13.74 14.87
C GLU A 76 -3.13 -12.85 13.76
N PHE A 77 -2.29 -12.58 12.76
CA PHE A 77 -2.62 -11.66 11.69
C PHE A 77 -2.46 -12.32 10.31
N PRO A 78 -3.45 -13.13 9.90
CA PRO A 78 -3.47 -13.76 8.58
C PRO A 78 -3.89 -12.76 7.50
N TYR A 79 -3.04 -11.74 7.28
CA TYR A 79 -3.32 -10.58 6.43
C TYR A 79 -3.76 -10.95 5.01
N LEU A 80 -3.22 -12.03 4.45
CA LEU A 80 -3.55 -12.48 3.09
C LEU A 80 -4.96 -13.07 3.02
N GLU A 81 -5.31 -13.89 4.01
CA GLU A 81 -6.66 -14.46 4.14
C GLU A 81 -7.68 -13.34 4.36
N ILE A 82 -7.38 -12.39 5.26
CA ILE A 82 -8.23 -11.21 5.51
C ILE A 82 -8.46 -10.43 4.21
N ALA A 83 -7.41 -10.18 3.43
CA ALA A 83 -7.52 -9.46 2.17
C ALA A 83 -8.40 -10.20 1.14
N LYS A 84 -8.26 -11.51 1.03
CA LYS A 84 -9.10 -12.34 0.15
C LYS A 84 -10.55 -12.36 0.61
N GLU A 85 -10.81 -12.46 1.90
CA GLU A 85 -12.16 -12.41 2.46
C GLU A 85 -12.82 -11.05 2.19
N TYR A 86 -12.09 -9.93 2.28
CA TYR A 86 -12.60 -8.62 1.90
C TYR A 86 -13.01 -8.57 0.43
N GLU A 87 -12.20 -9.10 -0.47
CA GLU A 87 -12.54 -9.16 -1.90
C GLU A 87 -13.79 -10.03 -2.13
N ILE A 88 -13.87 -11.21 -1.53
CA ILE A 88 -15.04 -12.10 -1.62
C ILE A 88 -16.31 -11.43 -1.07
N ALA A 89 -16.17 -10.66 0.00
CA ALA A 89 -17.28 -9.91 0.62
C ALA A 89 -17.73 -8.69 -0.21
N GLY A 90 -17.04 -8.37 -1.31
CA GLY A 90 -17.41 -7.28 -2.21
C GLY A 90 -16.74 -5.94 -1.91
N ALA A 91 -15.61 -5.93 -1.21
CA ALA A 91 -14.81 -4.72 -1.06
C ALA A 91 -14.42 -4.15 -2.44
N SER A 92 -14.52 -2.83 -2.58
CA SER A 92 -14.15 -2.12 -3.81
C SER A 92 -12.64 -1.92 -3.92
N ALA A 93 -11.98 -1.78 -2.77
CA ALA A 93 -10.54 -1.60 -2.65
C ALA A 93 -10.04 -2.04 -1.26
N ILE A 94 -8.77 -2.28 -1.14
CA ILE A 94 -8.09 -2.58 0.12
C ILE A 94 -7.14 -1.44 0.48
N SER A 95 -7.11 -1.08 1.77
CA SER A 95 -6.08 -0.23 2.37
C SER A 95 -5.15 -1.12 3.20
N CYS A 96 -3.87 -1.19 2.83
CA CYS A 96 -2.90 -2.05 3.51
C CYS A 96 -1.87 -1.21 4.28
N LEU A 97 -1.84 -1.35 5.61
CA LEU A 97 -0.87 -0.68 6.48
C LEU A 97 0.54 -1.24 6.25
N THR A 98 1.48 -0.34 5.94
CA THR A 98 2.90 -0.68 5.80
C THR A 98 3.78 0.01 6.86
N GLU A 99 3.26 0.98 7.61
CA GLU A 99 3.99 1.66 8.68
C GLU A 99 4.38 0.64 9.79
N PRO A 100 5.70 0.43 10.06
CA PRO A 100 6.15 -0.70 10.88
C PRO A 100 6.15 -0.43 12.38
N TYR A 101 6.32 0.79 12.83
CA TYR A 101 6.61 1.11 14.23
C TYR A 101 5.36 1.21 15.10
N TYR A 102 4.32 1.85 14.59
CA TYR A 102 3.09 2.14 15.33
C TYR A 102 1.91 1.28 14.89
N PHE A 103 1.92 0.82 13.64
CA PHE A 103 0.85 0.00 13.06
C PHE A 103 1.28 -1.45 12.81
N GLN A 104 2.54 -1.79 13.05
CA GLN A 104 3.11 -3.11 12.83
C GLN A 104 2.87 -3.64 11.39
N GLY A 105 2.80 -2.70 10.45
CA GLY A 105 2.70 -2.99 9.02
C GLY A 105 4.03 -3.48 8.44
N LYS A 106 3.99 -4.02 7.23
CA LYS A 106 5.17 -4.45 6.47
C LYS A 106 4.92 -4.29 4.98
N ASP A 107 5.94 -3.89 4.23
CA ASP A 107 5.90 -3.83 2.76
C ASP A 107 5.61 -5.21 2.15
N MET A 108 6.05 -6.28 2.80
CA MET A 108 5.75 -7.66 2.38
C MET A 108 4.24 -7.94 2.36
N TYR A 109 3.48 -7.45 3.34
CA TYR A 109 2.01 -7.62 3.36
C TYR A 109 1.38 -7.01 2.11
N LEU A 110 1.76 -5.78 1.79
CA LEU A 110 1.29 -5.09 0.59
C LEU A 110 1.63 -5.87 -0.68
N LYS A 111 2.89 -6.27 -0.82
CA LYS A 111 3.37 -7.01 -1.98
C LYS A 111 2.62 -8.33 -2.21
N GLU A 112 2.41 -9.10 -1.16
CA GLU A 112 1.69 -10.37 -1.27
C GLU A 112 0.20 -10.17 -1.54
N ILE A 113 -0.44 -9.21 -0.87
CA ILE A 113 -1.85 -8.88 -1.12
C ILE A 113 -2.06 -8.50 -2.57
N THR A 114 -1.24 -7.59 -3.12
CA THR A 114 -1.38 -7.13 -4.52
C THR A 114 -1.19 -8.23 -5.56
N GLN A 115 -0.51 -9.32 -5.20
CA GLN A 115 -0.34 -10.49 -6.06
C GLN A 115 -1.51 -11.48 -6.01
N HIS A 116 -2.38 -11.38 -4.99
CA HIS A 116 -3.41 -12.39 -4.73
C HIS A 116 -4.84 -11.85 -4.79
N VAL A 117 -5.03 -10.55 -4.86
CA VAL A 117 -6.35 -9.92 -5.06
C VAL A 117 -6.39 -9.20 -6.41
N THR A 118 -7.59 -9.03 -6.94
CA THR A 118 -7.81 -8.33 -8.23
C THR A 118 -8.26 -6.88 -8.05
N ILE A 119 -8.81 -6.55 -6.88
CA ILE A 119 -9.23 -5.19 -6.53
C ILE A 119 -8.02 -4.29 -6.23
N PRO A 120 -8.12 -2.98 -6.47
CA PRO A 120 -7.01 -2.06 -6.25
C PRO A 120 -6.63 -1.97 -4.76
N VAL A 121 -5.33 -1.84 -4.51
CA VAL A 121 -4.77 -1.75 -3.16
C VAL A 121 -4.07 -0.41 -2.97
N LEU A 122 -4.39 0.28 -1.87
CA LEU A 122 -3.75 1.49 -1.39
C LEU A 122 -2.62 1.11 -0.42
N ARG A 123 -1.44 1.67 -0.61
CA ARG A 123 -0.41 1.68 0.44
C ARG A 123 -0.78 2.68 1.51
N LYS A 124 -1.10 2.20 2.70
CA LYS A 124 -1.41 3.04 3.86
C LYS A 124 -0.16 3.27 4.69
N ASP A 125 0.43 4.42 4.54
CA ASP A 125 1.65 4.83 5.23
C ASP A 125 1.68 6.37 5.37
N PHE A 126 2.67 6.91 6.05
CA PHE A 126 2.93 8.35 6.12
C PHE A 126 3.89 8.73 5.00
N THR A 127 3.34 9.07 3.85
CA THR A 127 4.10 9.37 2.64
C THR A 127 4.67 10.78 2.71
N ILE A 128 5.96 10.90 2.99
CA ILE A 128 6.68 12.17 3.20
C ILE A 128 7.81 12.42 2.18
N ASP A 129 8.08 11.44 1.33
CA ASP A 129 9.17 11.49 0.36
C ASP A 129 8.72 10.88 -0.97
N PRO A 130 9.08 11.45 -2.13
CA PRO A 130 8.79 10.87 -3.44
C PRO A 130 9.27 9.42 -3.61
N TYR A 131 10.33 9.02 -2.92
CA TYR A 131 10.81 7.64 -2.89
C TYR A 131 9.70 6.65 -2.54
N MET A 132 8.89 6.99 -1.53
CA MET A 132 7.80 6.12 -1.07
C MET A 132 6.71 5.91 -2.14
N ILE A 133 6.50 6.88 -3.03
CA ILE A 133 5.54 6.77 -4.15
C ILE A 133 6.03 5.74 -5.16
N TYR A 134 7.30 5.82 -5.54
CA TYR A 134 7.92 4.85 -6.44
C TYR A 134 7.99 3.46 -5.80
N GLN A 135 8.36 3.39 -4.52
CA GLN A 135 8.37 2.15 -3.74
C GLN A 135 6.97 1.50 -3.69
N ALA A 136 5.91 2.28 -3.44
CA ALA A 136 4.54 1.78 -3.45
C ALA A 136 4.20 1.12 -4.80
N ARG A 137 4.61 1.72 -5.91
CA ARG A 137 4.41 1.16 -7.25
C ARG A 137 5.16 -0.16 -7.43
N THR A 138 6.40 -0.27 -6.97
CA THR A 138 7.17 -1.52 -7.08
C THR A 138 6.60 -2.65 -6.23
N LEU A 139 5.87 -2.32 -5.17
CA LEU A 139 5.14 -3.26 -4.33
C LEU A 139 3.76 -3.65 -4.90
N GLY A 140 3.34 -3.04 -6.02
CA GLY A 140 2.08 -3.34 -6.69
C GLY A 140 0.90 -2.48 -6.28
N ALA A 141 1.10 -1.47 -5.41
CA ALA A 141 0.01 -0.57 -5.01
C ALA A 141 -0.53 0.24 -6.20
N SER A 142 -1.83 0.53 -6.14
CA SER A 142 -2.55 1.35 -7.11
C SER A 142 -2.72 2.81 -6.65
N ALA A 143 -2.52 3.08 -5.36
CA ALA A 143 -2.57 4.39 -4.73
C ALA A 143 -1.76 4.37 -3.43
#